data_37e987967b189d268ed5628ec4d7ca60
#
_entry.id   37e987967b189d268ed5628ec4d7ca60
#
_cell.length_a   1.000
_cell.length_b   1.000
_cell.length_c   1.000
_cell.angle_alpha   90.00
_cell.angle_beta   90.00
_cell.angle_gamma   90.00
#
_symmetry.space_group_name_H-M   'P 1'
#
loop_
_entity.id
_entity.type
_entity.pdbx_description
1 polymer ?
#
loop_
_entity_poly.entity_id
_entity_poly.type
_entity_poly.pdbx_seq_one_letter_code
_entity_poly.pdbx_strand_id
1 'polypeptide(L)'
;ERTKFNCYERRTNRDICSRSTTLNILVAGDSFAAEWPGNDGWVKLLAKKHNVTNVAQAGVGEYKILKQIRNADLDNYDAVIVSHTSLSRVHTPIHPLHKQGLHKDCDLLWTDIEKRNTLFNPSLKAAKGYFEFHYDDEYYQTVYSLLRKEINNLLSGKVYLSMSHIDVAKMF
;
A
#
# COMPACT_ATOMS: atom_id res chain seq x y z
N GLU A 1 66.78 -15.93 -6.35
CA GLU A 1 65.50 -15.18 -6.27
C GLU A 1 64.36 -16.07 -6.75
N ARG A 2 63.52 -16.55 -5.82
CA ARG A 2 62.36 -17.40 -6.12
C ARG A 2 61.11 -16.55 -6.05
N THR A 3 60.52 -16.28 -7.20
CA THR A 3 59.20 -15.66 -7.33
C THR A 3 58.13 -16.64 -6.85
N LYS A 4 57.43 -16.26 -5.75
CA LYS A 4 56.27 -16.99 -5.26
C LYS A 4 55.06 -16.59 -6.12
N PHE A 5 54.52 -17.52 -6.89
CA PHE A 5 53.20 -17.39 -7.50
C PHE A 5 52.14 -17.59 -6.45
N ASN A 6 51.37 -16.52 -6.18
CA ASN A 6 50.16 -16.58 -5.34
C ASN A 6 49.05 -17.23 -6.16
N CYS A 7 48.65 -18.41 -5.74
CA CYS A 7 47.49 -19.11 -6.28
C CYS A 7 46.24 -18.40 -5.76
N TYR A 8 45.58 -17.59 -6.61
CA TYR A 8 44.23 -17.08 -6.35
C TYR A 8 43.26 -18.24 -6.51
N GLU A 9 42.81 -18.81 -5.40
CA GLU A 9 41.68 -19.77 -5.38
C GLU A 9 40.44 -19.06 -5.94
N ARG A 10 39.99 -19.45 -7.12
CA ARG A 10 38.67 -19.17 -7.64
C ARG A 10 37.66 -19.89 -6.76
N ARG A 11 37.11 -19.20 -5.78
CA ARG A 11 35.87 -19.63 -5.12
C ARG A 11 34.80 -19.72 -6.20
N THR A 12 34.45 -20.93 -6.56
CA THR A 12 33.37 -21.23 -7.50
C THR A 12 32.05 -20.71 -6.94
N ASN A 13 31.38 -19.90 -7.72
CA ASN A 13 30.05 -19.26 -7.48
C ASN A 13 28.89 -20.29 -7.35
N ARG A 14 29.11 -21.48 -6.77
CA ARG A 14 28.07 -22.52 -6.63
C ARG A 14 27.38 -22.57 -5.28
N ASP A 15 27.87 -21.87 -4.26
CA ASP A 15 27.28 -21.94 -2.90
C ASP A 15 26.33 -20.76 -2.57
N ILE A 16 26.01 -19.89 -3.54
CA ILE A 16 25.09 -18.76 -3.33
C ILE A 16 23.62 -19.14 -3.54
N CYS A 17 23.34 -20.37 -3.99
CA CYS A 17 21.99 -20.74 -4.44
C CYS A 17 21.31 -21.80 -3.58
N SER A 18 21.17 -21.59 -2.25
CA SER A 18 20.17 -22.39 -1.49
C SER A 18 19.95 -22.01 -0.02
N ARG A 19 20.18 -20.79 0.40
CA ARG A 19 19.51 -20.36 1.63
C ARG A 19 18.27 -19.55 1.24
N SER A 20 17.14 -20.24 1.14
CA SER A 20 15.84 -19.58 1.17
C SER A 20 15.72 -18.90 2.54
N THR A 21 16.19 -17.65 2.61
CA THR A 21 16.01 -16.84 3.81
C THR A 21 14.55 -16.41 3.85
N THR A 22 13.81 -16.95 4.81
CA THR A 22 12.47 -16.49 5.11
C THR A 22 12.58 -15.07 5.66
N LEU A 23 11.94 -14.11 4.98
CA LEU A 23 11.90 -12.71 5.39
C LEU A 23 10.64 -12.41 6.19
N ASN A 24 10.74 -11.46 7.11
CA ASN A 24 9.59 -10.82 7.75
C ASN A 24 9.19 -9.60 6.89
N ILE A 25 8.02 -9.63 6.27
CA ILE A 25 7.57 -8.63 5.32
C ILE A 25 6.31 -7.95 5.82
N LEU A 26 6.33 -6.62 5.92
CA LEU A 26 5.13 -5.82 6.11
C LEU A 26 4.52 -5.50 4.75
N VAL A 27 3.21 -5.72 4.59
CA VAL A 27 2.44 -5.26 3.43
C VAL A 27 1.42 -4.24 3.91
N ALA A 28 1.55 -3.01 3.43
CA ALA A 28 0.61 -1.91 3.65
C ALA A 28 0.00 -1.48 2.32
N GLY A 29 -1.23 -0.98 2.31
CA GLY A 29 -1.82 -0.53 1.07
C GLY A 29 -3.34 -0.57 1.03
N ASP A 30 -3.87 -0.50 -0.18
CA ASP A 30 -5.28 -0.49 -0.50
C ASP A 30 -5.84 -1.87 -0.89
N SER A 31 -6.93 -1.88 -1.67
CA SER A 31 -7.61 -3.09 -2.12
C SER A 31 -6.77 -4.05 -2.96
N PHE A 32 -5.70 -3.59 -3.60
CA PHE A 32 -4.80 -4.45 -4.39
C PHE A 32 -3.89 -5.32 -3.52
N ALA A 33 -3.68 -4.92 -2.28
CA ALA A 33 -2.91 -5.68 -1.30
C ALA A 33 -3.80 -6.29 -0.19
N ALA A 34 -5.06 -5.86 -0.05
CA ALA A 34 -5.98 -6.37 0.97
C ALA A 34 -6.31 -7.86 0.73
N GLU A 35 -6.61 -8.56 1.81
CA GLU A 35 -7.07 -9.95 1.74
C GLU A 35 -8.53 -10.02 1.32
N TRP A 36 -8.78 -10.70 0.19
CA TRP A 36 -10.13 -10.95 -0.30
C TRP A 36 -10.54 -12.39 0.00
N PRO A 37 -11.76 -12.63 0.52
CA PRO A 37 -12.27 -13.98 0.72
C PRO A 37 -12.27 -14.78 -0.59
N GLY A 38 -11.73 -16.00 -0.54
CA GLY A 38 -11.71 -16.90 -1.71
C GLY A 38 -10.70 -16.54 -2.80
N ASN A 39 -9.89 -15.49 -2.64
CA ASN A 39 -8.90 -15.10 -3.62
C ASN A 39 -7.47 -15.41 -3.14
N ASP A 40 -6.69 -16.11 -3.97
CA ASP A 40 -5.27 -16.37 -3.76
C ASP A 40 -4.41 -15.24 -4.39
N GLY A 41 -4.65 -14.00 -3.96
CA GLY A 41 -3.89 -12.83 -4.41
C GLY A 41 -2.39 -12.94 -4.14
N TRP A 42 -1.62 -12.04 -4.74
CA TRP A 42 -0.16 -12.04 -4.67
C TRP A 42 0.40 -12.04 -3.22
N VAL A 43 -0.29 -11.42 -2.26
CA VAL A 43 0.11 -11.41 -0.85
C VAL A 43 0.08 -12.82 -0.26
N LYS A 44 -0.95 -13.62 -0.56
CA LYS A 44 -1.01 -15.03 -0.13
C LYS A 44 0.07 -15.88 -0.80
N LEU A 45 0.42 -15.59 -2.06
CA LEU A 45 1.52 -16.28 -2.72
C LEU A 45 2.87 -15.95 -2.08
N LEU A 46 3.06 -14.68 -1.69
CA LEU A 46 4.24 -14.23 -0.95
C LEU A 46 4.34 -14.93 0.42
N ALA A 47 3.22 -15.06 1.14
CA ALA A 47 3.13 -15.70 2.44
C ALA A 47 3.45 -17.22 2.41
N LYS A 48 3.42 -17.87 1.22
CA LYS A 48 3.88 -19.25 1.08
C LYS A 48 5.42 -19.42 1.26
N LYS A 49 6.17 -18.31 1.12
CA LYS A 49 7.65 -18.32 1.15
C LYS A 49 8.23 -17.45 2.27
N HIS A 50 7.48 -16.52 2.81
CA HIS A 50 7.94 -15.52 3.76
C HIS A 50 6.93 -15.32 4.89
N ASN A 51 7.37 -14.74 6.01
CA ASN A 51 6.48 -14.31 7.09
C ASN A 51 5.87 -12.95 6.70
N VAL A 52 4.60 -12.93 6.32
CA VAL A 52 3.94 -11.71 5.85
C VAL A 52 2.96 -11.20 6.89
N THR A 53 3.14 -9.97 7.33
CA THR A 53 2.15 -9.19 8.08
C THR A 53 1.43 -8.27 7.11
N ASN A 54 0.16 -8.58 6.80
CA ASN A 54 -0.64 -7.77 5.89
C ASN A 54 -1.57 -6.85 6.67
N VAL A 55 -1.35 -5.53 6.58
CA VAL A 55 -2.17 -4.47 7.18
C VAL A 55 -2.95 -3.67 6.14
N ALA A 56 -2.87 -4.07 4.87
CA ALA A 56 -3.58 -3.44 3.78
C ALA A 56 -5.10 -3.58 3.93
N GLN A 57 -5.85 -2.58 3.49
CA GLN A 57 -7.29 -2.49 3.69
C GLN A 57 -8.00 -2.00 2.43
N ALA A 58 -9.10 -2.64 2.08
CA ALA A 58 -9.85 -2.30 0.88
C ALA A 58 -10.46 -0.89 0.95
N GLY A 59 -10.27 -0.13 -0.13
CA GLY A 59 -10.91 1.18 -0.30
C GLY A 59 -10.29 2.34 0.47
N VAL A 60 -9.13 2.17 1.10
CA VAL A 60 -8.46 3.24 1.84
C VAL A 60 -7.71 4.20 0.90
N GLY A 61 -7.62 5.46 1.32
CA GLY A 61 -6.80 6.49 0.70
C GLY A 61 -5.38 6.52 1.25
N GLU A 62 -4.53 7.34 0.64
CA GLU A 62 -3.10 7.42 0.94
C GLU A 62 -2.81 7.81 2.40
N TYR A 63 -3.66 8.64 3.02
CA TYR A 63 -3.51 8.98 4.44
C TYR A 63 -3.66 7.76 5.36
N LYS A 64 -4.59 6.85 5.06
CA LYS A 64 -4.74 5.62 5.86
C LYS A 64 -3.61 4.64 5.62
N ILE A 65 -3.05 4.59 4.40
CA ILE A 65 -1.83 3.82 4.11
C ILE A 65 -0.65 4.35 4.93
N LEU A 66 -0.47 5.68 5.00
CA LEU A 66 0.52 6.29 5.89
C LEU A 66 0.30 5.88 7.35
N LYS A 67 -0.95 5.86 7.83
CA LYS A 67 -1.27 5.40 9.19
C LYS A 67 -0.93 3.93 9.42
N GLN A 68 -1.18 3.05 8.43
CA GLN A 68 -0.79 1.64 8.51
C GLN A 68 0.72 1.50 8.76
N ILE A 69 1.54 2.27 8.04
CA ILE A 69 3.00 2.25 8.17
C ILE A 69 3.44 2.85 9.51
N ARG A 70 2.87 3.98 9.92
CA ARG A 70 3.19 4.64 11.20
C ARG A 70 2.85 3.80 12.43
N ASN A 71 1.82 2.97 12.33
CA ASN A 71 1.39 2.09 13.41
C ASN A 71 2.18 0.77 13.47
N ALA A 72 2.99 0.47 12.45
CA ALA A 72 3.82 -0.71 12.44
C ALA A 72 5.18 -0.43 13.11
N ASP A 73 5.68 -1.39 13.88
CA ASP A 73 7.05 -1.38 14.34
C ASP A 73 7.97 -1.86 13.22
N LEU A 74 8.50 -0.89 12.45
CA LEU A 74 9.26 -1.15 11.23
C LEU A 74 10.56 -1.92 11.48
N ASP A 75 11.08 -1.94 12.71
CA ASP A 75 12.31 -2.67 13.03
C ASP A 75 12.12 -4.18 13.06
N ASN A 76 10.88 -4.64 13.17
CA ASN A 76 10.52 -6.06 13.11
C ASN A 76 10.47 -6.64 11.69
N TYR A 77 10.69 -5.82 10.65
CA TYR A 77 10.55 -6.24 9.25
C TYR A 77 11.84 -6.06 8.47
N ASP A 78 12.17 -7.10 7.69
CA ASP A 78 13.30 -7.10 6.76
C ASP A 78 12.98 -6.30 5.50
N ALA A 79 11.70 -6.27 5.10
CA ALA A 79 11.23 -5.52 3.94
C ALA A 79 9.80 -5.00 4.12
N VAL A 80 9.46 -3.92 3.40
CA VAL A 80 8.11 -3.34 3.37
C VAL A 80 7.61 -3.27 1.93
N ILE A 81 6.37 -3.66 1.70
CA ILE A 81 5.70 -3.49 0.41
C ILE A 81 4.53 -2.53 0.60
N VAL A 82 4.51 -1.46 -0.19
CA VAL A 82 3.47 -0.44 -0.15
C VAL A 82 2.70 -0.44 -1.46
N SER A 83 1.40 -0.77 -1.40
CA SER A 83 0.47 -0.65 -2.52
C SER A 83 -0.29 0.67 -2.42
N HIS A 84 0.15 1.65 -3.20
CA HIS A 84 -0.47 2.98 -3.23
C HIS A 84 -1.83 2.97 -3.91
N THR A 85 -2.70 3.90 -3.51
CA THR A 85 -4.07 4.01 -4.00
C THR A 85 -4.25 5.16 -4.99
N SER A 86 -5.50 5.36 -5.46
CA SER A 86 -5.88 6.51 -6.28
C SER A 86 -5.90 7.80 -5.46
N LEU A 87 -5.44 8.90 -6.08
CA LEU A 87 -5.48 10.24 -5.51
C LEU A 87 -6.91 10.78 -5.28
N SER A 88 -7.91 10.22 -5.98
CA SER A 88 -9.31 10.67 -5.91
C SER A 88 -10.06 10.26 -4.64
N ARG A 89 -9.40 9.59 -3.69
CA ARG A 89 -10.00 9.19 -2.41
C ARG A 89 -9.87 10.29 -1.37
N VAL A 90 -11.04 10.72 -0.88
CA VAL A 90 -11.14 11.74 0.18
C VAL A 90 -11.23 11.06 1.54
N HIS A 91 -10.31 11.40 2.44
CA HIS A 91 -10.29 10.82 3.78
C HIS A 91 -11.59 11.06 4.54
N THR A 92 -12.11 9.98 5.13
CA THR A 92 -13.20 10.05 6.11
C THR A 92 -12.94 9.11 7.29
N PRO A 93 -13.24 9.50 8.52
CA PRO A 93 -13.20 8.60 9.66
C PRO A 93 -14.31 7.56 9.63
N ILE A 94 -15.47 7.88 9.01
CA ILE A 94 -16.64 7.01 8.93
C ILE A 94 -17.29 7.15 7.55
N HIS A 95 -17.29 6.07 6.78
CA HIS A 95 -17.92 6.08 5.47
C HIS A 95 -19.46 6.05 5.58
N PRO A 96 -20.21 6.88 4.83
CA PRO A 96 -21.67 6.98 4.96
C PRO A 96 -22.43 5.72 4.54
N LEU A 97 -21.84 4.88 3.67
CA LEU A 97 -22.45 3.66 3.13
C LEU A 97 -21.83 2.39 3.69
N HIS A 98 -20.51 2.33 3.78
CA HIS A 98 -19.76 1.13 4.13
C HIS A 98 -19.53 1.05 5.65
N LYS A 99 -20.46 0.43 6.36
CA LYS A 99 -20.42 0.29 7.83
C LYS A 99 -19.83 -1.03 8.31
N GLN A 100 -19.73 -2.01 7.42
CA GLN A 100 -19.31 -3.38 7.74
C GLN A 100 -18.53 -4.01 6.57
N GLY A 101 -17.92 -5.18 6.84
CA GLY A 101 -17.21 -5.97 5.84
C GLY A 101 -15.87 -5.36 5.44
N LEU A 102 -15.37 -5.76 4.30
CA LEU A 102 -14.03 -5.41 3.79
C LEU A 102 -13.83 -3.90 3.58
N HIS A 103 -14.89 -3.17 3.29
CA HIS A 103 -14.87 -1.72 3.06
C HIS A 103 -15.27 -0.89 4.28
N LYS A 104 -15.34 -1.49 5.47
CA LYS A 104 -15.84 -0.80 6.69
C LYS A 104 -15.18 0.55 6.95
N ASP A 105 -13.89 0.64 6.74
CA ASP A 105 -13.12 1.85 7.01
C ASP A 105 -12.58 2.50 5.72
N CYS A 106 -13.24 2.28 4.58
CA CYS A 106 -12.83 2.88 3.32
C CYS A 106 -13.00 4.40 3.33
N ASP A 107 -12.30 5.06 2.42
CA ASP A 107 -12.39 6.50 2.19
C ASP A 107 -13.41 6.83 1.10
N LEU A 108 -13.87 8.08 1.04
CA LEU A 108 -14.89 8.50 0.07
C LEU A 108 -14.33 8.46 -1.35
N LEU A 109 -15.14 7.94 -2.27
CA LEU A 109 -14.89 8.01 -3.70
C LEU A 109 -16.16 8.54 -4.38
N TRP A 110 -16.01 9.50 -5.31
CA TRP A 110 -17.16 10.10 -5.99
C TRP A 110 -18.07 9.06 -6.64
N THR A 111 -17.49 8.10 -7.37
CA THR A 111 -18.22 7.04 -8.06
C THR A 111 -19.08 6.15 -7.15
N ASP A 112 -18.73 6.07 -5.86
CA ASP A 112 -19.50 5.29 -4.89
C ASP A 112 -20.78 6.02 -4.43
N ILE A 113 -20.79 7.35 -4.52
CA ILE A 113 -21.83 8.20 -3.93
C ILE A 113 -22.66 9.01 -4.93
N GLU A 114 -22.14 9.32 -6.13
CA GLU A 114 -22.78 10.22 -7.12
C GLU A 114 -24.23 9.83 -7.46
N LYS A 115 -24.49 8.55 -7.68
CA LYS A 115 -25.81 8.00 -8.08
C LYS A 115 -26.69 7.56 -6.91
N ARG A 116 -26.21 7.75 -5.67
CA ARG A 116 -26.97 7.30 -4.48
C ARG A 116 -28.04 8.30 -4.07
N ASN A 117 -29.18 7.75 -3.64
CA ASN A 117 -30.26 8.57 -3.06
C ASN A 117 -29.81 9.06 -1.67
N THR A 118 -29.89 10.37 -1.46
CA THR A 118 -29.45 11.04 -0.22
C THR A 118 -30.59 11.39 0.73
N LEU A 119 -31.87 11.13 0.35
CA LEU A 119 -33.05 11.64 1.04
C LEU A 119 -33.08 11.33 2.55
N PHE A 120 -32.67 10.12 2.93
CA PHE A 120 -32.69 9.66 4.33
C PHE A 120 -31.29 9.45 4.92
N ASN A 121 -30.25 9.98 4.27
CA ASN A 121 -28.87 9.83 4.76
C ASN A 121 -28.13 11.19 4.74
N PRO A 122 -28.21 11.97 5.85
CA PRO A 122 -27.57 13.27 5.93
C PRO A 122 -26.05 13.23 5.71
N SER A 123 -25.38 12.19 6.18
CA SER A 123 -23.93 12.00 5.99
C SER A 123 -23.58 11.80 4.51
N LEU A 124 -24.38 11.01 3.79
CA LEU A 124 -24.21 10.84 2.35
C LEU A 124 -24.48 12.12 1.58
N LYS A 125 -25.52 12.89 1.98
CA LYS A 125 -25.83 14.20 1.41
C LYS A 125 -24.65 15.17 1.59
N ALA A 126 -24.06 15.21 2.78
CA ALA A 126 -22.90 16.06 3.07
C ALA A 126 -21.67 15.62 2.24
N ALA A 127 -21.41 14.32 2.15
CA ALA A 127 -20.31 13.78 1.33
C ALA A 127 -20.49 14.14 -0.16
N LYS A 128 -21.70 14.02 -0.70
CA LYS A 128 -22.02 14.42 -2.08
C LYS A 128 -21.82 15.90 -2.31
N GLY A 129 -22.35 16.75 -1.41
CA GLY A 129 -22.16 18.21 -1.49
C GLY A 129 -20.68 18.62 -1.38
N TYR A 130 -19.87 17.87 -0.59
CA TYR A 130 -18.44 18.13 -0.56
C TYR A 130 -17.79 17.95 -1.94
N PHE A 131 -18.06 16.87 -2.65
CA PHE A 131 -17.51 16.66 -3.99
C PHE A 131 -18.05 17.64 -5.02
N GLU A 132 -19.32 18.04 -4.91
CA GLU A 132 -19.95 18.96 -5.85
C GLU A 132 -19.46 20.41 -5.70
N PHE A 133 -19.10 20.83 -4.47
CA PHE A 133 -18.86 22.25 -4.18
C PHE A 133 -17.48 22.56 -3.60
N HIS A 134 -16.75 21.57 -3.07
CA HIS A 134 -15.51 21.80 -2.31
C HIS A 134 -14.34 20.93 -2.70
N TYR A 135 -14.56 19.92 -3.54
CA TYR A 135 -13.47 19.07 -3.99
C TYR A 135 -12.59 19.81 -4.99
N ASP A 136 -11.29 19.78 -4.76
CA ASP A 136 -10.28 20.44 -5.59
C ASP A 136 -9.20 19.42 -5.98
N ASP A 137 -9.12 19.10 -7.27
CA ASP A 137 -8.17 18.13 -7.82
C ASP A 137 -6.72 18.51 -7.56
N GLU A 138 -6.35 19.79 -7.72
CA GLU A 138 -4.97 20.27 -7.54
C GLU A 138 -4.55 20.15 -6.07
N TYR A 139 -5.44 20.52 -5.15
CA TYR A 139 -5.22 20.34 -3.72
C TYR A 139 -4.98 18.86 -3.38
N TYR A 140 -5.85 17.94 -3.87
CA TYR A 140 -5.72 16.53 -3.57
C TYR A 140 -4.49 15.89 -4.22
N GLN A 141 -4.07 16.32 -5.40
CA GLN A 141 -2.80 15.90 -6.00
C GLN A 141 -1.60 16.33 -5.14
N THR A 142 -1.64 17.56 -4.60
CA THR A 142 -0.61 18.07 -3.70
C THR A 142 -0.57 17.25 -2.40
N VAL A 143 -1.71 17.06 -1.76
CA VAL A 143 -1.82 16.25 -0.52
C VAL A 143 -1.32 14.82 -0.76
N TYR A 144 -1.74 14.17 -1.83
CA TYR A 144 -1.30 12.83 -2.19
C TYR A 144 0.23 12.74 -2.36
N SER A 145 0.82 13.72 -3.05
CA SER A 145 2.26 13.78 -3.26
C SER A 145 3.03 13.97 -1.94
N LEU A 146 2.50 14.81 -1.04
CA LEU A 146 3.10 15.02 0.29
C LEU A 146 3.00 13.77 1.16
N LEU A 147 1.87 13.05 1.12
CA LEU A 147 1.69 11.79 1.85
C LEU A 147 2.66 10.71 1.36
N ARG A 148 2.83 10.58 0.05
CA ARG A 148 3.83 9.66 -0.54
C ARG A 148 5.26 10.02 -0.14
N LYS A 149 5.60 11.31 -0.16
CA LYS A 149 6.91 11.78 0.30
C LYS A 149 7.15 11.41 1.76
N GLU A 150 6.14 11.57 2.61
CA GLU A 150 6.24 11.18 4.02
C GLU A 150 6.41 9.67 4.21
N ILE A 151 5.68 8.86 3.43
CA ILE A 151 5.87 7.40 3.43
C ILE A 151 7.32 7.04 3.06
N ASN A 152 7.84 7.66 2.00
CA ASN A 152 9.23 7.44 1.57
C ASN A 152 10.24 7.85 2.66
N ASN A 153 9.98 8.95 3.37
CA ASN A 153 10.83 9.39 4.49
C ASN A 153 10.83 8.37 5.64
N LEU A 154 9.66 7.85 6.02
CA LEU A 154 9.54 6.83 7.07
C LEU A 154 10.25 5.53 6.70
N LEU A 155 10.27 5.18 5.42
CA LEU A 155 10.90 3.97 4.90
C LEU A 155 12.35 4.19 4.46
N SER A 156 12.90 5.40 4.67
CA SER A 156 14.30 5.70 4.37
C SER A 156 15.23 4.79 5.18
N GLY A 157 16.15 4.11 4.49
CA GLY A 157 17.05 3.13 5.10
C GLY A 157 16.48 1.72 5.26
N LYS A 158 15.21 1.47 4.91
CA LYS A 158 14.59 0.14 4.83
C LYS A 158 14.58 -0.37 3.39
N VAL A 159 14.62 -1.69 3.23
CA VAL A 159 14.30 -2.32 1.93
C VAL A 159 12.80 -2.19 1.71
N TYR A 160 12.37 -1.48 0.68
CA TYR A 160 10.94 -1.38 0.37
C TYR A 160 10.65 -1.40 -1.13
N LEU A 161 9.45 -1.90 -1.45
CA LEU A 161 8.88 -1.90 -2.79
C LEU A 161 7.62 -1.03 -2.80
N SER A 162 7.61 -0.04 -3.66
CA SER A 162 6.46 0.84 -3.92
C SER A 162 5.74 0.37 -5.18
N MET A 163 4.44 0.12 -5.10
CA MET A 163 3.58 -0.28 -6.22
C MET A 163 2.43 0.72 -6.34
N SER A 164 2.08 1.07 -7.58
CA SER A 164 0.88 1.87 -7.88
C SER A 164 0.19 1.29 -9.09
N HIS A 165 -1.11 0.98 -8.97
CA HIS A 165 -1.91 0.52 -10.11
C HIS A 165 -2.21 1.61 -11.13
N ILE A 166 -2.05 2.88 -10.75
CA ILE A 166 -2.26 4.03 -11.66
C ILE A 166 -1.08 4.18 -12.62
N ASP A 167 0.13 3.88 -12.17
CA ASP A 167 1.32 3.99 -13.01
C ASP A 167 1.33 2.92 -14.11
N VAL A 168 0.73 1.75 -13.84
CA VAL A 168 0.58 0.66 -14.81
C VAL A 168 -0.38 1.05 -15.94
N ALA A 169 -1.46 1.78 -15.65
CA ALA A 169 -2.44 2.21 -16.66
C ALA A 169 -1.89 3.28 -17.65
N LYS A 170 -0.77 3.92 -17.33
CA LYS A 170 -0.08 4.87 -18.22
C LYS A 170 0.99 4.22 -19.09
N MET A 171 1.28 2.92 -18.89
CA MET A 171 2.29 2.17 -19.63
C MET A 171 1.69 1.37 -20.82
N PHE A 172 0.38 1.40 -20.97
CA PHE A 172 -0.38 0.86 -22.10
C PHE A 172 -1.29 1.94 -22.68
#